data_cb83430e4e0abf8ac6d95f4b58241d54
#
_entry.id   cb83430e4e0abf8ac6d95f4b58241d54
#
_cell.length_a   1.000
_cell.length_b   1.000
_cell.length_c   1.000
_cell.angle_alpha   90.00
_cell.angle_beta   90.00
_cell.angle_gamma   90.00
#
_symmetry.space_group_name_H-M   'P 1'
#
loop_
_entity.id
_entity.type
_entity.pdbx_description
1 polymer ?
#
loop_
_entity_poly.entity_id
_entity_poly.type
_entity_poly.pdbx_seq_one_letter_code
_entity_poly.pdbx_strand_id
1 'polypeptide(L)'
;APADADSGLTYEEGTWTPAFTLGSGTADSLTIQYAQYTKVGRQVYIAARIVVGAISSPSGSCTISGLPFTSASFGPLALTCTGLADTDDYIPQGVVEAGETFAYLRLFRDGDEADTMAAKLQVSSAFIINGTYNV
;
A
#
# COMPACT_ATOMS: atom_id res chain seq x y z
N ALA A 1 22.00 -11.66 15.97
CA ALA A 1 22.89 -12.43 15.13
C ALA A 1 22.57 -12.16 13.68
N PRO A 2 23.56 -12.07 12.88
CA PRO A 2 23.29 -12.01 11.46
C PRO A 2 22.51 -13.25 11.05
N ALA A 3 21.74 -13.12 10.01
CA ALA A 3 21.09 -14.24 9.41
C ALA A 3 22.17 -15.14 8.81
N ASP A 4 22.52 -16.14 9.51
CA ASP A 4 23.51 -17.12 9.07
C ASP A 4 22.84 -18.47 8.82
N ALA A 5 23.58 -19.37 8.23
CA ALA A 5 23.04 -20.65 7.86
C ALA A 5 22.58 -21.48 9.08
N ASP A 6 23.19 -21.23 10.23
CA ASP A 6 22.88 -22.00 11.43
C ASP A 6 21.61 -21.50 12.11
N SER A 7 21.26 -20.22 11.93
CA SER A 7 20.06 -19.66 12.55
C SER A 7 18.79 -20.03 11.81
N GLY A 8 18.88 -20.51 10.58
CA GLY A 8 17.71 -20.77 9.74
C GLY A 8 17.00 -19.50 9.27
N LEU A 9 17.52 -18.33 9.56
CA LEU A 9 16.96 -17.07 9.07
C LEU A 9 17.39 -16.82 7.63
N THR A 10 16.48 -16.26 6.86
CA THR A 10 16.78 -15.81 5.51
C THR A 10 16.69 -14.28 5.46
N TYR A 11 17.54 -13.70 4.66
CA TYR A 11 17.53 -12.26 4.40
C TYR A 11 17.46 -12.03 2.91
N GLU A 12 16.56 -11.14 2.51
CA GLU A 12 16.42 -10.78 1.11
C GLU A 12 15.99 -9.33 1.03
N GLU A 13 16.51 -8.61 0.06
CA GLU A 13 16.04 -7.27 -0.25
C GLU A 13 15.87 -7.11 -1.74
N GLY A 14 14.99 -6.20 -2.12
CA GLY A 14 14.70 -5.98 -3.53
C GLY A 14 13.70 -4.85 -3.72
N THR A 15 13.11 -4.85 -4.89
CA THR A 15 12.10 -3.86 -5.28
C THR A 15 10.79 -4.56 -5.60
N TRP A 16 9.69 -3.79 -5.55
CA TRP A 16 8.39 -4.29 -5.97
C TRP A 16 7.72 -3.25 -6.86
N THR A 17 6.65 -3.65 -7.53
CA THR A 17 5.97 -2.78 -8.49
C THR A 17 4.54 -2.55 -8.02
N PRO A 18 4.30 -1.47 -7.27
CA PRO A 18 2.94 -1.14 -6.86
C PRO A 18 2.08 -0.71 -8.03
N ALA A 19 0.80 -1.06 -7.95
CA ALA A 19 -0.22 -0.61 -8.88
C ALA A 19 -1.52 -0.37 -8.13
N PHE A 20 -2.31 0.60 -8.57
CA PHE A 20 -3.61 0.85 -7.98
C PHE A 20 -4.69 0.08 -8.73
N THR A 21 -5.61 -0.53 -7.98
CA THR A 21 -6.84 -1.09 -8.50
C THR A 21 -8.00 -0.35 -7.84
N LEU A 22 -8.86 0.23 -8.65
CA LEU A 22 -9.99 1.03 -8.18
C LEU A 22 -11.28 0.26 -8.34
N GLY A 23 -12.27 0.57 -7.51
CA GLY A 23 -13.59 -0.03 -7.63
C GLY A 23 -14.22 0.28 -8.98
N SER A 24 -14.03 1.51 -9.47
CA SER A 24 -14.41 1.92 -10.81
C SER A 24 -13.41 2.95 -11.30
N GLY A 25 -13.20 2.99 -12.63
CA GLY A 25 -12.18 3.86 -13.20
C GLY A 25 -10.79 3.24 -13.11
N THR A 26 -9.80 4.00 -13.53
CA THR A 26 -8.41 3.54 -13.60
C THR A 26 -7.44 4.63 -13.20
N ALA A 27 -6.34 4.23 -12.58
CA ALA A 27 -5.15 5.07 -12.45
C ALA A 27 -4.28 4.77 -13.67
N ASP A 28 -4.32 5.64 -14.66
CA ASP A 28 -3.75 5.37 -15.98
C ASP A 28 -2.23 5.46 -15.99
N SER A 29 -1.64 6.28 -15.14
CA SER A 29 -0.20 6.34 -15.00
C SER A 29 0.19 6.67 -13.57
N LEU A 30 1.31 6.06 -13.15
CA LEU A 30 1.90 6.28 -11.83
C LEU A 30 3.38 6.58 -12.00
N THR A 31 3.90 7.49 -11.18
CA THR A 31 5.33 7.67 -11.02
C THR A 31 5.74 7.00 -9.72
N ILE A 32 6.47 5.91 -9.81
CA ILE A 32 6.98 5.19 -8.65
C ILE A 32 8.38 5.74 -8.38
N GLN A 33 8.51 6.54 -7.35
CA GLN A 33 9.80 7.15 -7.02
C GLN A 33 10.74 6.15 -6.37
N TYR A 34 10.20 5.29 -5.50
CA TYR A 34 10.85 4.10 -5.02
C TYR A 34 9.79 3.11 -4.53
N ALA A 35 10.14 1.84 -4.57
CA ALA A 35 9.33 0.77 -3.99
C ALA A 35 10.27 -0.36 -3.65
N GLN A 36 10.55 -0.53 -2.38
CA GLN A 36 11.58 -1.43 -1.88
C GLN A 36 11.03 -2.35 -0.81
N TYR A 37 11.64 -3.49 -0.64
CA TYR A 37 11.32 -4.39 0.45
C TYR A 37 12.59 -4.98 1.07
N THR A 38 12.46 -5.36 2.32
CA THR A 38 13.44 -6.15 3.05
C THR A 38 12.71 -7.27 3.76
N LYS A 39 13.15 -8.50 3.54
CA LYS A 39 12.56 -9.67 4.19
C LYS A 39 13.58 -10.29 5.10
N VAL A 40 13.21 -10.50 6.37
CA VAL A 40 14.02 -11.20 7.36
C VAL A 40 13.16 -12.28 7.98
N GLY A 41 13.49 -13.53 7.73
CA GLY A 41 12.65 -14.63 8.18
C GLY A 41 11.24 -14.51 7.62
N ARG A 42 10.26 -14.35 8.49
CA ARG A 42 8.85 -14.22 8.10
C ARG A 42 8.36 -12.79 8.02
N GLN A 43 9.21 -11.80 8.33
CA GLN A 43 8.81 -10.41 8.30
C GLN A 43 9.24 -9.75 7.00
N VAL A 44 8.31 -9.05 6.37
CA VAL A 44 8.58 -8.25 5.18
C VAL A 44 8.31 -6.80 5.52
N TYR A 45 9.34 -5.96 5.38
CA TYR A 45 9.19 -4.51 5.46
C TYR A 45 9.08 -3.97 4.05
N ILE A 46 8.08 -3.12 3.82
CA ILE A 46 7.92 -2.44 2.54
C ILE A 46 7.97 -0.94 2.72
N ALA A 47 8.48 -0.26 1.70
CA ALA A 47 8.51 1.19 1.63
C ALA A 47 8.31 1.61 0.18
N ALA A 48 7.44 2.58 -0.06
CA ALA A 48 7.19 3.08 -1.40
C ALA A 48 6.76 4.54 -1.38
N ARG A 49 7.08 5.26 -2.44
CA ARG A 49 6.50 6.57 -2.71
C ARG A 49 6.00 6.59 -4.15
N ILE A 50 4.73 6.90 -4.31
CA ILE A 50 4.03 6.83 -5.58
C ILE A 50 3.28 8.13 -5.81
N VAL A 51 3.36 8.65 -7.03
CA VAL A 51 2.60 9.85 -7.42
C VAL A 51 1.68 9.49 -8.58
N VAL A 52 0.41 9.83 -8.45
CA VAL A 52 -0.58 9.61 -9.51
C VAL A 52 -0.32 10.59 -10.64
N GLY A 53 -0.11 10.07 -11.84
CA GLY A 53 0.09 10.90 -13.04
C GLY A 53 -1.21 11.19 -13.76
N ALA A 54 -1.91 10.17 -14.20
CA ALA A 54 -3.19 10.29 -14.90
C ALA A 54 -4.21 9.36 -14.26
N ILE A 55 -5.45 9.79 -14.24
CA ILE A 55 -6.54 9.04 -13.62
C ILE A 55 -7.83 9.28 -14.38
N SER A 56 -8.65 8.24 -14.52
CA SER A 56 -9.90 8.29 -15.30
C SER A 56 -11.07 7.83 -14.44
N SER A 57 -11.99 8.75 -14.17
CA SER A 57 -13.28 8.49 -13.50
C SER A 57 -13.17 7.60 -12.26
N PRO A 58 -12.31 7.94 -11.29
CA PRO A 58 -12.11 7.06 -10.14
C PRO A 58 -13.30 7.09 -9.20
N SER A 59 -13.70 5.92 -8.72
CA SER A 59 -14.73 5.81 -7.68
C SER A 59 -14.63 4.47 -6.96
N GLY A 60 -15.21 4.41 -5.76
CA GLY A 60 -15.27 3.20 -4.96
C GLY A 60 -14.00 2.94 -4.18
N SER A 61 -13.68 1.66 -4.03
CA SER A 61 -12.54 1.21 -3.25
C SER A 61 -11.22 1.46 -3.97
N CYS A 62 -10.14 1.44 -3.20
CA CYS A 62 -8.79 1.55 -3.72
C CYS A 62 -7.92 0.51 -3.05
N THR A 63 -7.23 -0.29 -3.86
CA THR A 63 -6.22 -1.21 -3.37
C THR A 63 -4.90 -0.92 -4.05
N ILE A 64 -3.80 -1.18 -3.33
CA ILE A 64 -2.48 -1.18 -3.92
C ILE A 64 -2.00 -2.62 -4.00
N SER A 65 -1.68 -3.06 -5.22
CA SER A 65 -1.25 -4.42 -5.50
C SER A 65 0.25 -4.48 -5.76
N GLY A 66 0.75 -5.69 -5.95
CA GLY A 66 2.15 -5.91 -6.28
C GLY A 66 3.04 -6.12 -5.07
N LEU A 67 2.46 -6.39 -3.90
CA LEU A 67 3.27 -6.74 -2.73
C LEU A 67 4.22 -7.87 -3.08
N PRO A 68 5.46 -7.83 -2.61
CA PRO A 68 6.48 -8.80 -3.03
C PRO A 68 6.19 -10.23 -2.58
N PHE A 69 5.41 -10.41 -1.53
CA PHE A 69 5.05 -11.72 -1.01
C PHE A 69 3.61 -11.73 -0.52
N THR A 70 2.99 -12.89 -0.58
CA THR A 70 1.64 -13.08 -0.04
C THR A 70 1.67 -12.97 1.47
N SER A 71 0.77 -12.16 2.03
CA SER A 71 0.69 -11.98 3.48
C SER A 71 0.06 -13.21 4.14
N ALA A 72 0.60 -13.60 5.30
CA ALA A 72 0.01 -14.66 6.12
C ALA A 72 -0.94 -14.12 7.19
N SER A 73 -0.97 -12.80 7.39
CA SER A 73 -1.74 -12.21 8.49
C SER A 73 -2.30 -10.85 8.11
N PHE A 74 -3.26 -10.40 8.89
CA PHE A 74 -3.76 -9.02 8.79
C PHE A 74 -2.76 -8.09 9.44
N GLY A 75 -2.59 -6.90 8.88
CA GLY A 75 -1.71 -5.90 9.45
C GLY A 75 -1.94 -4.52 8.88
N PRO A 76 -1.70 -3.48 9.68
CA PRO A 76 -1.79 -2.11 9.19
C PRO A 76 -0.55 -1.71 8.41
N LEU A 77 -0.73 -0.79 7.47
CA LEU A 77 0.36 -0.09 6.82
C LEU A 77 0.25 1.39 7.15
N ALA A 78 1.37 2.03 7.43
CA ALA A 78 1.41 3.46 7.58
C ALA A 78 1.27 4.11 6.20
N LEU A 79 0.35 5.05 6.09
CA LEU A 79 0.03 5.71 4.83
C LEU A 79 -0.03 7.22 5.03
N THR A 80 0.73 7.94 4.25
CA THR A 80 0.65 9.40 4.16
C THR A 80 0.24 9.77 2.75
N CYS A 81 -0.83 10.53 2.62
CA CYS A 81 -1.35 10.97 1.33
C CYS A 81 -1.39 12.47 1.27
N THR A 82 -1.01 13.02 0.12
CA THR A 82 -1.17 14.44 -0.18
C THR A 82 -1.90 14.59 -1.52
N GLY A 83 -2.57 15.72 -1.72
CA GLY A 83 -3.24 15.98 -2.99
C GLY A 83 -4.54 15.21 -3.19
N LEU A 84 -5.13 14.69 -2.13
CA LEU A 84 -6.47 14.08 -2.22
C LEU A 84 -7.54 15.18 -2.28
N ALA A 85 -8.67 14.86 -2.89
CA ALA A 85 -9.86 15.69 -2.80
C ALA A 85 -10.37 15.70 -1.36
N ASP A 86 -11.39 16.49 -1.08
CA ASP A 86 -11.94 16.61 0.27
C ASP A 86 -12.22 15.23 0.88
N THR A 87 -11.63 14.96 2.01
CA THR A 87 -11.77 13.69 2.72
C THR A 87 -12.71 13.76 3.92
N ASP A 88 -13.37 14.90 4.14
CA ASP A 88 -14.36 15.08 5.22
C ASP A 88 -13.83 14.67 6.60
N ASP A 89 -12.60 15.06 6.92
CA ASP A 89 -11.90 14.74 8.17
C ASP A 89 -11.52 13.26 8.33
N TYR A 90 -11.69 12.44 7.31
CA TYR A 90 -11.19 11.07 7.31
C TYR A 90 -9.68 11.04 7.16
N ILE A 91 -9.06 10.05 7.80
CA ILE A 91 -7.61 9.82 7.74
C ILE A 91 -7.36 8.56 6.91
N PRO A 92 -6.49 8.65 5.89
CA PRO A 92 -6.18 7.46 5.08
C PRO A 92 -5.30 6.48 5.84
N GLN A 93 -5.58 5.19 5.69
CA GLN A 93 -4.79 4.10 6.23
C GLN A 93 -4.77 2.92 5.28
N GLY A 94 -3.71 2.11 5.39
CA GLY A 94 -3.59 0.88 4.64
C GLY A 94 -3.77 -0.34 5.53
N VAL A 95 -4.34 -1.40 4.96
CA VAL A 95 -4.52 -2.69 5.64
C VAL A 95 -4.16 -3.82 4.68
N VAL A 96 -3.21 -4.66 5.11
CA VAL A 96 -2.89 -5.90 4.41
C VAL A 96 -3.76 -7.01 4.99
N GLU A 97 -4.34 -7.85 4.14
CA GLU A 97 -5.16 -8.96 4.57
C GLU A 97 -4.47 -10.30 4.33
N ALA A 98 -4.79 -11.27 5.17
CA ALA A 98 -4.21 -12.60 5.06
C ALA A 98 -4.58 -13.25 3.71
N GLY A 99 -3.60 -13.88 3.08
CA GLY A 99 -3.79 -14.55 1.81
C GLY A 99 -3.65 -13.66 0.58
N GLU A 100 -3.35 -12.37 0.76
CA GLU A 100 -3.39 -11.42 -0.34
C GLU A 100 -2.01 -10.85 -0.66
N THR A 101 -1.87 -10.37 -1.90
CA THR A 101 -0.70 -9.62 -2.37
C THR A 101 -1.03 -8.16 -2.64
N PHE A 102 -2.09 -7.67 -2.04
CA PHE A 102 -2.51 -6.27 -2.12
C PHE A 102 -2.93 -5.76 -0.76
N ALA A 103 -2.97 -4.45 -0.62
CA ALA A 103 -3.45 -3.79 0.57
C ALA A 103 -4.63 -2.90 0.23
N TYR A 104 -5.60 -2.83 1.11
CA TYR A 104 -6.69 -1.87 1.01
C TYR A 104 -6.22 -0.52 1.50
N LEU A 105 -6.57 0.53 0.77
CA LEU A 105 -6.38 1.92 1.18
C LEU A 105 -7.75 2.49 1.49
N ARG A 106 -7.97 2.84 2.74
CA ARG A 106 -9.29 3.26 3.23
C ARG A 106 -9.21 4.53 4.05
N LEU A 107 -10.35 5.15 4.26
CA LEU A 107 -10.48 6.37 5.03
C LEU A 107 -11.19 6.04 6.34
N PHE A 108 -10.64 6.55 7.45
CA PHE A 108 -11.16 6.27 8.80
C PHE A 108 -11.41 7.56 9.55
N ARG A 109 -12.53 7.60 10.32
CA ARG A 109 -12.88 8.72 11.18
C ARG A 109 -13.77 8.22 12.32
N ASP A 110 -13.37 8.48 13.55
CA ASP A 110 -14.18 8.19 14.76
C ASP A 110 -14.74 6.76 14.80
N GLY A 111 -13.94 5.79 14.37
CA GLY A 111 -14.37 4.40 14.32
C GLY A 111 -15.14 4.01 13.06
N ASP A 112 -15.50 4.97 12.23
CA ASP A 112 -16.11 4.71 10.94
C ASP A 112 -15.06 4.46 9.86
N GLU A 113 -15.42 3.63 8.91
CA GLU A 113 -14.59 3.32 7.76
C GLU A 113 -15.33 3.72 6.48
N ALA A 114 -14.67 4.42 5.60
CA ALA A 114 -15.20 4.75 4.28
C ALA A 114 -14.35 4.08 3.20
N ASP A 115 -14.98 3.28 2.38
CA ASP A 115 -14.32 2.57 1.28
C ASP A 115 -14.50 3.34 -0.03
N THR A 116 -14.14 4.62 0.00
CA THR A 116 -14.30 5.54 -1.13
C THR A 116 -13.02 6.27 -1.48
N MET A 117 -11.88 5.69 -1.11
CA MET A 117 -10.57 6.31 -1.35
C MET A 117 -10.36 6.65 -2.83
N ALA A 118 -10.82 5.79 -3.74
CA ALA A 118 -10.60 6.02 -5.17
C ALA A 118 -11.20 7.34 -5.65
N ALA A 119 -12.38 7.71 -5.15
CA ALA A 119 -13.05 8.95 -5.53
C ALA A 119 -12.30 10.20 -5.09
N LYS A 120 -11.35 10.06 -4.17
CA LYS A 120 -10.55 11.18 -3.66
C LYS A 120 -9.22 11.35 -4.40
N LEU A 121 -8.88 10.42 -5.28
CA LEU A 121 -7.64 10.49 -6.04
C LEU A 121 -7.70 11.57 -7.11
N GLN A 122 -6.60 12.28 -7.27
CA GLN A 122 -6.42 13.33 -8.27
C GLN A 122 -5.07 13.19 -8.92
N VAL A 123 -4.89 13.85 -10.05
CA VAL A 123 -3.55 14.02 -10.64
C VAL A 123 -2.65 14.68 -9.61
N SER A 124 -1.45 14.16 -9.45
CA SER A 124 -0.46 14.57 -8.45
C SER A 124 -0.76 14.15 -7.01
N SER A 125 -1.80 13.35 -6.76
CA SER A 125 -1.94 12.70 -5.46
C SER A 125 -0.70 11.86 -5.19
N ALA A 126 -0.09 12.06 -4.02
CA ALA A 126 1.14 11.35 -3.64
C ALA A 126 0.90 10.48 -2.41
N PHE A 127 1.49 9.30 -2.44
CA PHE A 127 1.36 8.31 -1.38
C PHE A 127 2.73 7.91 -0.88
N ILE A 128 2.91 7.92 0.43
CA ILE A 128 4.07 7.32 1.08
C ILE A 128 3.55 6.16 1.90
N ILE A 129 4.05 4.97 1.63
CA ILE A 129 3.55 3.72 2.24
C ILE A 129 4.72 3.02 2.91
N ASN A 130 4.57 2.71 4.19
CA ASN A 130 5.56 1.93 4.94
C ASN A 130 4.83 0.93 5.82
N GLY A 131 5.45 -0.20 6.06
CA GLY A 131 4.93 -1.13 7.04
C GLY A 131 5.60 -2.48 6.97
N THR A 132 5.20 -3.34 7.88
CA THR A 132 5.67 -4.73 7.92
C THR A 132 4.46 -5.65 7.90
N TYR A 133 4.65 -6.80 7.27
CA TYR A 133 3.68 -7.87 7.33
C TYR A 133 4.41 -9.21 7.37
N ASN A 134 3.70 -10.25 7.74
CA ASN A 134 4.27 -11.59 7.87
C ASN A 134 3.93 -12.46 6.67
N VAL A 135 4.85 -13.35 6.35
CA VAL A 135 4.66 -14.35 5.29
C VAL A 135 4.77 -15.77 5.83
#